data_c8191eae44cb94571c5eb9772956272f
#
_entry.id   c8191eae44cb94571c5eb9772956272f
#
_cell.length_a   1.000
_cell.length_b   1.000
_cell.length_c   1.000
_cell.angle_alpha   90.00
_cell.angle_beta   90.00
_cell.angle_gamma   90.00
#
_symmetry.space_group_name_H-M   'P 1'
#
loop_
_entity.id
_entity.type
_entity.pdbx_description
1 polymer ?
#
loop_
_entity_poly.entity_id
_entity_poly.type
_entity_poly.pdbx_seq_one_letter_code
_entity_poly.pdbx_strand_id
1 'polypeptide(L)'
;MTFIMFLSARSPARDTLRNSKHDENGITLLSSSVLPSSYSFEDLYQELVDKKQGGEDEELETLVILASSLKENSNILKKADDDIWHEKLEDYLSKELLPDGKIFSLDKIDEEDKPDKLHKIKQCREKYSLCILSIEHLLNISSNTTQPPKNSALLSLIPFTSTNYAWTTPQSQLIAITIFDKYESYAKSPEFLVNHLLRSFIRLIFSEASTPESITASSRKAFPSSAPPRHFDILESSPSKQPWRSTIPYTIPVLQWVVDVIPPDLLRAQAWPLLTTPILILLDSPSNPIRIHALRILPTLFSKMDDKLLQQTGLGDVFENTIHPVLLFLPSTTPVEETLKLLPEGYKALNALCNAIWPSKGDEEPSTSVTTIALKKPSKHNTTPSKSPAQLRLAFLDRIIRHAILPAYLHCQEIPSVVEILVVQIGIIIPEMSISGVKHLKDILPVLVNILSNPFFPDTSPSLVINTLKTLREVILVLWPRISADDHRLVIISALTLLNCHTCVKVDEKSEERKEAGLEILNELLETGKVFTAVVQQVGDEKERENFDQELARVIETDGTLARVFPR
;
A
#
# COMPACT_ATOMS: atom_id res chain seq x y z
N MET A 1 -5.08 38.26 -35.75
CA MET A 1 -5.11 39.40 -34.77
C MET A 1 -4.94 38.93 -33.31
N THR A 2 -5.08 37.66 -33.02
CA THR A 2 -4.98 37.06 -31.66
C THR A 2 -3.57 37.10 -31.07
N PHE A 3 -2.53 37.19 -31.88
CA PHE A 3 -1.11 37.10 -31.49
C PHE A 3 -0.61 38.26 -30.58
N ILE A 4 -1.38 39.35 -30.44
CA ILE A 4 -0.96 40.55 -29.70
C ILE A 4 -1.65 40.66 -28.34
N MET A 5 -2.70 39.86 -28.10
CA MET A 5 -3.61 40.09 -26.98
C MET A 5 -3.00 39.81 -25.61
N PHE A 6 -2.17 38.74 -25.49
CA PHE A 6 -1.55 38.33 -24.22
C PHE A 6 -0.07 38.70 -24.09
N LEU A 7 0.50 39.49 -25.01
CA LEU A 7 1.91 39.90 -24.98
C LEU A 7 2.33 40.60 -23.69
N SER A 8 1.45 41.43 -23.12
CA SER A 8 1.71 42.16 -21.86
C SER A 8 1.77 41.21 -20.65
N ALA A 9 1.07 40.09 -20.69
CA ALA A 9 1.00 39.10 -19.60
C ALA A 9 2.20 38.13 -19.57
N ARG A 10 2.98 38.01 -20.67
CA ARG A 10 4.07 37.02 -20.78
C ARG A 10 5.25 37.30 -19.86
N SER A 11 5.73 38.59 -19.81
CA SER A 11 6.85 38.94 -18.92
C SER A 11 6.49 38.70 -17.45
N PRO A 12 5.33 39.15 -16.94
CA PRO A 12 4.87 38.81 -15.60
C PRO A 12 4.67 37.29 -15.37
N ALA A 13 4.19 36.54 -16.34
CA ALA A 13 4.05 35.08 -16.24
C ALA A 13 5.42 34.39 -16.05
N ARG A 14 6.43 34.81 -16.83
CA ARG A 14 7.80 34.35 -16.70
C ARG A 14 8.40 34.67 -15.33
N ASP A 15 8.18 35.89 -14.83
CA ASP A 15 8.65 36.29 -13.52
C ASP A 15 7.96 35.51 -12.39
N THR A 16 6.69 35.22 -12.55
CA THR A 16 5.93 34.35 -11.62
C THR A 16 6.51 32.95 -11.56
N LEU A 17 6.81 32.33 -12.70
CA LEU A 17 7.43 31.00 -12.77
C LEU A 17 8.83 30.97 -12.13
N ARG A 18 9.64 32.03 -12.31
CA ARG A 18 10.96 32.16 -11.69
C ARG A 18 10.91 32.31 -10.17
N ASN A 19 9.90 33.00 -9.66
CA ASN A 19 9.76 33.35 -8.25
C ASN A 19 8.97 32.33 -7.43
N SER A 20 8.22 31.44 -8.08
CA SER A 20 7.46 30.42 -7.37
C SER A 20 8.41 29.40 -6.73
N LYS A 21 8.45 29.39 -5.40
CA LYS A 21 9.10 28.31 -4.62
C LYS A 21 8.17 27.10 -4.66
N HIS A 22 8.43 26.22 -5.57
CA HIS A 22 7.50 25.24 -6.12
C HIS A 22 7.05 24.09 -5.20
N ASP A 23 7.56 23.95 -3.99
CA ASP A 23 7.25 22.77 -3.17
C ASP A 23 6.27 23.00 -2.00
N GLU A 24 6.05 24.25 -1.56
CA GLU A 24 5.26 24.46 -0.33
C GLU A 24 4.07 25.45 -0.44
N ASN A 25 4.09 26.43 -1.34
CA ASN A 25 3.12 27.55 -1.31
C ASN A 25 2.18 27.65 -2.52
N GLY A 26 2.19 26.69 -3.43
CA GLY A 26 1.38 26.73 -4.65
C GLY A 26 1.87 27.74 -5.70
N ILE A 27 1.33 27.62 -6.92
CA ILE A 27 1.68 28.53 -8.01
C ILE A 27 0.90 29.84 -7.83
N THR A 28 1.61 30.95 -7.78
CA THR A 28 1.01 32.30 -7.72
C THR A 28 0.45 32.63 -9.10
N LEU A 29 -0.82 33.02 -9.21
CA LEU A 29 -1.46 33.43 -10.46
C LEU A 29 -1.31 34.93 -10.68
N LEU A 30 -1.43 35.38 -11.93
CA LEU A 30 -1.34 36.79 -12.31
C LEU A 30 -2.53 37.58 -11.74
N SER A 31 -2.31 38.87 -11.45
CA SER A 31 -3.38 39.80 -11.07
C SER A 31 -4.19 40.21 -12.30
N SER A 32 -5.46 40.53 -12.10
CA SER A 32 -6.39 41.01 -13.16
C SER A 32 -5.88 42.24 -13.91
N SER A 33 -5.06 43.09 -13.27
CA SER A 33 -4.48 44.28 -13.90
C SER A 33 -3.50 43.99 -15.05
N VAL A 34 -2.96 42.79 -15.12
CA VAL A 34 -1.98 42.39 -16.14
C VAL A 34 -2.64 41.70 -17.32
N LEU A 35 -3.84 41.15 -17.11
CA LEU A 35 -4.62 40.46 -18.12
C LEU A 35 -5.36 41.43 -19.04
N PRO A 36 -5.69 41.03 -20.29
CA PRO A 36 -6.55 41.81 -21.16
C PRO A 36 -7.91 42.12 -20.52
N SER A 37 -8.51 43.24 -20.87
CA SER A 37 -9.80 43.66 -20.34
C SER A 37 -10.98 42.82 -20.81
N SER A 38 -10.83 42.11 -21.95
CA SER A 38 -11.86 41.21 -22.50
C SER A 38 -11.23 40.20 -23.43
N TYR A 39 -11.65 38.94 -23.32
CA TYR A 39 -11.23 37.78 -24.17
C TYR A 39 -12.32 36.70 -24.17
N SER A 40 -12.29 35.84 -25.17
CA SER A 40 -13.22 34.69 -25.28
C SER A 40 -12.52 33.35 -25.05
N PHE A 41 -13.29 32.27 -24.84
CA PHE A 41 -12.72 30.90 -24.78
C PHE A 41 -11.99 30.52 -26.06
N GLU A 42 -12.46 31.01 -27.22
CA GLU A 42 -11.79 30.84 -28.50
C GLU A 42 -10.37 31.45 -28.49
N ASP A 43 -10.23 32.68 -27.99
CA ASP A 43 -8.94 33.37 -27.93
C ASP A 43 -7.96 32.62 -27.02
N LEU A 44 -8.43 32.11 -25.87
CA LEU A 44 -7.62 31.30 -24.95
C LEU A 44 -7.17 29.98 -25.59
N TYR A 45 -8.05 29.30 -26.32
CA TYR A 45 -7.71 28.06 -27.02
C TYR A 45 -6.69 28.28 -28.14
N GLN A 46 -6.86 29.33 -28.94
CA GLN A 46 -5.93 29.67 -30.01
C GLN A 46 -4.52 30.00 -29.47
N GLU A 47 -4.44 30.74 -28.37
CA GLU A 47 -3.18 31.05 -27.71
C GLU A 47 -2.44 29.78 -27.25
N LEU A 48 -3.17 28.78 -26.73
CA LEU A 48 -2.60 27.47 -26.35
C LEU A 48 -2.05 26.69 -27.56
N VAL A 49 -2.80 26.64 -28.65
CA VAL A 49 -2.43 25.86 -29.84
C VAL A 49 -1.27 26.50 -30.59
N ASP A 50 -1.28 27.81 -30.77
CA ASP A 50 -0.25 28.54 -31.50
C ASP A 50 1.11 28.44 -30.83
N LYS A 51 1.15 28.35 -29.49
CA LYS A 51 2.39 28.36 -28.70
C LYS A 51 2.94 27.00 -28.33
N LYS A 52 2.20 25.92 -28.57
CA LYS A 52 2.73 24.54 -28.39
C LYS A 52 3.99 24.26 -29.23
N GLN A 53 4.23 25.05 -30.27
CA GLN A 53 5.41 24.95 -31.15
C GLN A 53 6.63 25.76 -30.65
N GLY A 54 6.46 26.58 -29.58
CA GLY A 54 7.49 27.54 -29.15
C GLY A 54 8.51 27.05 -28.10
N GLY A 55 8.34 25.87 -27.57
CA GLY A 55 9.20 25.28 -26.51
C GLY A 55 8.54 25.17 -25.15
N GLU A 56 9.17 24.39 -24.22
CA GLU A 56 8.60 24.04 -22.90
C GLU A 56 8.34 25.28 -22.01
N ASP A 57 9.22 26.28 -22.04
CA ASP A 57 9.06 27.50 -21.22
C ASP A 57 7.88 28.36 -21.72
N GLU A 58 7.70 28.48 -23.05
CA GLU A 58 6.55 29.23 -23.61
C GLU A 58 5.22 28.53 -23.31
N GLU A 59 5.21 27.22 -23.26
CA GLU A 59 4.04 26.43 -22.87
C GLU A 59 3.63 26.72 -21.42
N LEU A 60 4.60 26.74 -20.48
CA LEU A 60 4.34 27.05 -19.07
C LEU A 60 3.83 28.49 -18.90
N GLU A 61 4.43 29.47 -19.58
CA GLU A 61 3.95 30.85 -19.57
C GLU A 61 2.50 30.95 -20.02
N THR A 62 2.14 30.22 -21.09
CA THR A 62 0.78 30.22 -21.64
C THR A 62 -0.21 29.56 -20.66
N LEU A 63 0.19 28.50 -19.97
CA LEU A 63 -0.64 27.85 -18.94
C LEU A 63 -0.85 28.75 -17.71
N VAL A 64 0.14 29.56 -17.31
CA VAL A 64 -0.05 30.57 -16.24
C VAL A 64 -1.07 31.62 -16.67
N ILE A 65 -0.98 32.10 -17.91
CA ILE A 65 -1.92 33.09 -18.46
C ILE A 65 -3.33 32.48 -18.50
N LEU A 66 -3.47 31.23 -18.98
CA LEU A 66 -4.74 30.54 -19.03
C LEU A 66 -5.37 30.37 -17.64
N ALA A 67 -4.63 29.81 -16.69
CA ALA A 67 -5.12 29.60 -15.32
C ALA A 67 -5.55 30.92 -14.66
N SER A 68 -4.77 32.00 -14.89
CA SER A 68 -5.08 33.33 -14.39
C SER A 68 -6.33 33.93 -15.05
N SER A 69 -6.45 33.75 -16.37
CA SER A 69 -7.61 34.23 -17.14
C SER A 69 -8.91 33.48 -16.77
N LEU A 70 -8.84 32.19 -16.53
CA LEU A 70 -10.01 31.39 -16.08
C LEU A 70 -10.42 31.72 -14.64
N LYS A 71 -9.47 32.10 -13.78
CA LYS A 71 -9.75 32.57 -12.42
C LYS A 71 -10.53 33.90 -12.45
N GLU A 72 -10.11 34.84 -13.32
CA GLU A 72 -10.74 36.14 -13.50
C GLU A 72 -11.87 36.08 -14.53
N ASN A 73 -12.91 35.28 -14.26
CA ASN A 73 -14.01 35.00 -15.19
C ASN A 73 -14.83 36.24 -15.61
N SER A 74 -14.72 37.38 -14.90
CA SER A 74 -15.41 38.63 -15.20
C SER A 74 -15.02 39.22 -16.58
N ASN A 75 -13.82 38.90 -17.06
CA ASN A 75 -13.28 39.44 -18.32
C ASN A 75 -13.62 38.53 -19.52
N ILE A 76 -14.27 37.38 -19.30
CA ILE A 76 -14.64 36.45 -20.36
C ILE A 76 -15.90 36.95 -21.06
N LEU A 77 -15.78 37.20 -22.37
CA LEU A 77 -16.91 37.58 -23.22
C LEU A 77 -17.74 36.33 -23.53
N LYS A 78 -19.03 36.37 -23.19
CA LYS A 78 -19.97 35.27 -23.52
C LYS A 78 -20.36 35.33 -25.00
N LYS A 79 -20.04 34.27 -25.73
CA LYS A 79 -20.41 34.07 -27.14
C LYS A 79 -21.36 32.85 -27.29
N ALA A 80 -22.08 32.77 -28.41
CA ALA A 80 -23.00 31.68 -28.70
C ALA A 80 -22.31 30.29 -28.78
N ASP A 81 -21.04 30.26 -29.15
CA ASP A 81 -20.26 29.03 -29.37
C ASP A 81 -19.36 28.68 -28.17
N ASP A 82 -19.58 29.29 -26.98
CA ASP A 82 -18.75 29.09 -25.78
C ASP A 82 -18.69 27.63 -25.33
N ASP A 83 -19.80 26.89 -25.45
CA ASP A 83 -19.84 25.47 -25.07
C ASP A 83 -18.86 24.62 -25.90
N ILE A 84 -18.70 24.93 -27.19
CA ILE A 84 -17.78 24.20 -28.08
C ILE A 84 -16.32 24.48 -27.70
N TRP A 85 -16.01 25.73 -27.40
CA TRP A 85 -14.64 26.12 -27.03
C TRP A 85 -14.29 25.66 -25.61
N HIS A 86 -15.26 25.68 -24.71
CA HIS A 86 -15.13 25.10 -23.37
C HIS A 86 -14.79 23.61 -23.46
N GLU A 87 -15.52 22.85 -24.26
CA GLU A 87 -15.23 21.42 -24.48
C GLU A 87 -13.85 21.18 -25.09
N LYS A 88 -13.41 22.01 -26.04
CA LYS A 88 -12.08 21.90 -26.64
C LYS A 88 -10.97 22.19 -25.64
N LEU A 89 -11.15 23.18 -24.76
CA LEU A 89 -10.22 23.50 -23.68
C LEU A 89 -10.11 22.35 -22.67
N GLU A 90 -11.27 21.79 -22.26
CA GLU A 90 -11.33 20.66 -21.37
C GLU A 90 -10.60 19.42 -21.96
N ASP A 91 -10.83 19.11 -23.23
CA ASP A 91 -10.16 18.02 -23.94
C ASP A 91 -8.65 18.26 -24.11
N TYR A 92 -8.24 19.48 -24.37
CA TYR A 92 -6.83 19.85 -24.49
C TYR A 92 -6.12 19.68 -23.14
N LEU A 93 -6.65 20.29 -22.08
CA LEU A 93 -6.09 20.22 -20.74
C LEU A 93 -6.03 18.77 -20.20
N SER A 94 -7.08 17.99 -20.47
CA SER A 94 -7.14 16.57 -20.08
C SER A 94 -6.02 15.73 -20.74
N LYS A 95 -5.67 16.03 -21.99
CA LYS A 95 -4.56 15.35 -22.68
C LYS A 95 -3.19 15.76 -22.16
N GLU A 96 -2.99 17.07 -21.92
CA GLU A 96 -1.73 17.61 -21.41
C GLU A 96 -1.47 17.23 -19.95
N LEU A 97 -2.51 16.87 -19.21
CA LEU A 97 -2.43 16.45 -17.82
C LEU A 97 -1.95 15.00 -17.65
N LEU A 98 -2.02 14.17 -18.69
CA LEU A 98 -1.63 12.76 -18.57
C LEU A 98 -0.11 12.61 -18.39
N PRO A 99 0.36 11.91 -17.32
CA PRO A 99 1.79 11.70 -17.07
C PRO A 99 2.49 10.97 -18.23
N ASP A 100 3.60 11.55 -18.72
CA ASP A 100 4.38 10.95 -19.80
C ASP A 100 5.25 9.79 -19.32
N GLY A 101 5.07 8.63 -19.92
CA GLY A 101 5.82 7.42 -19.60
C GLY A 101 7.32 7.51 -19.89
N LYS A 102 7.77 8.44 -20.75
CA LYS A 102 9.19 8.65 -21.00
C LYS A 102 9.92 9.24 -19.79
N ILE A 103 9.22 10.03 -19.00
CA ILE A 103 9.74 10.71 -17.80
C ILE A 103 9.45 9.88 -16.55
N PHE A 104 8.23 9.32 -16.46
CA PHE A 104 7.69 8.68 -15.26
C PHE A 104 7.53 7.16 -15.40
N SER A 105 8.45 6.48 -16.08
CA SER A 105 8.43 5.01 -16.14
C SER A 105 8.55 4.40 -14.73
N LEU A 106 7.67 3.45 -14.41
CA LEU A 106 7.66 2.75 -13.12
C LEU A 106 8.78 1.70 -12.98
N ASP A 107 9.44 1.34 -14.08
CA ASP A 107 10.51 0.33 -14.10
C ASP A 107 11.90 0.87 -13.74
N LYS A 108 12.09 2.17 -13.75
CA LYS A 108 13.42 2.79 -13.63
C LYS A 108 13.58 3.50 -12.30
N ILE A 109 13.97 2.76 -11.27
CA ILE A 109 14.32 3.34 -9.96
C ILE A 109 15.73 3.98 -10.00
N ASP A 110 16.66 3.43 -10.80
CA ASP A 110 18.09 3.76 -10.72
C ASP A 110 18.55 5.03 -11.48
N GLU A 111 17.63 5.75 -12.12
CA GLU A 111 17.98 6.97 -12.88
C GLU A 111 17.49 8.28 -12.22
N GLU A 112 16.96 8.23 -10.99
CA GLU A 112 16.40 9.42 -10.32
C GLU A 112 17.45 10.48 -9.96
N ASP A 113 18.71 10.10 -9.84
CA ASP A 113 19.80 10.99 -9.40
C ASP A 113 20.41 11.87 -10.51
N LYS A 114 19.94 11.76 -11.75
CA LYS A 114 20.46 12.63 -12.82
C LYS A 114 19.82 14.01 -12.74
N PRO A 115 20.64 15.11 -12.62
CA PRO A 115 20.12 16.47 -12.47
C PRO A 115 19.17 16.89 -13.60
N ASP A 116 19.40 16.43 -14.82
CA ASP A 116 18.54 16.72 -15.98
C ASP A 116 17.15 16.07 -15.85
N LYS A 117 17.07 14.88 -15.26
CA LYS A 117 15.77 14.21 -15.02
C LYS A 117 14.99 14.90 -13.92
N LEU A 118 15.66 15.28 -12.84
CA LEU A 118 15.04 16.02 -11.73
C LEU A 118 14.47 17.35 -12.22
N HIS A 119 15.21 18.06 -13.09
CA HIS A 119 14.72 19.31 -13.70
C HIS A 119 13.45 19.08 -14.54
N LYS A 120 13.42 18.05 -15.38
CA LYS A 120 12.24 17.69 -16.18
C LYS A 120 11.05 17.29 -15.31
N ILE A 121 11.27 16.52 -14.26
CA ILE A 121 10.21 16.16 -13.29
C ILE A 121 9.61 17.42 -12.69
N LYS A 122 10.45 18.40 -12.30
CA LYS A 122 10.00 19.67 -11.75
C LYS A 122 9.15 20.44 -12.75
N GLN A 123 9.60 20.60 -13.99
CA GLN A 123 8.84 21.26 -15.06
C GLN A 123 7.49 20.58 -15.31
N CYS A 124 7.47 19.24 -15.34
CA CYS A 124 6.22 18.49 -15.49
C CYS A 124 5.26 18.71 -14.33
N ARG A 125 5.74 18.75 -13.09
CA ARG A 125 4.91 19.05 -11.90
C ARG A 125 4.29 20.45 -11.99
N GLU A 126 5.06 21.44 -12.44
CA GLU A 126 4.56 22.80 -12.68
C GLU A 126 3.47 22.81 -13.74
N LYS A 127 3.72 22.16 -14.89
CA LYS A 127 2.75 22.03 -15.97
C LYS A 127 1.46 21.37 -15.48
N TYR A 128 1.55 20.23 -14.79
CA TYR A 128 0.38 19.53 -14.31
C TYR A 128 -0.40 20.33 -13.26
N SER A 129 0.27 21.01 -12.36
CA SER A 129 -0.39 21.87 -11.36
C SER A 129 -1.18 22.99 -12.03
N LEU A 130 -0.63 23.62 -13.07
CA LEU A 130 -1.32 24.65 -13.86
C LEU A 130 -2.51 24.09 -14.64
N CYS A 131 -2.37 22.92 -15.24
CA CYS A 131 -3.47 22.25 -15.94
C CYS A 131 -4.62 21.90 -14.99
N ILE A 132 -4.32 21.37 -13.79
CA ILE A 132 -5.34 21.04 -12.78
C ILE A 132 -6.07 22.28 -12.28
N LEU A 133 -5.34 23.38 -11.99
CA LEU A 133 -5.92 24.67 -11.64
C LEU A 133 -6.82 25.20 -12.75
N SER A 134 -6.38 25.10 -14.00
CA SER A 134 -7.18 25.53 -15.16
C SER A 134 -8.46 24.72 -15.32
N ILE A 135 -8.41 23.39 -15.12
CA ILE A 135 -9.59 22.52 -15.12
C ILE A 135 -10.54 22.89 -13.97
N GLU A 136 -10.03 23.11 -12.76
CA GLU A 136 -10.84 23.54 -11.61
C GLU A 136 -11.60 24.83 -11.92
N HIS A 137 -10.90 25.86 -12.41
CA HIS A 137 -11.53 27.14 -12.75
C HIS A 137 -12.53 27.00 -13.91
N LEU A 138 -12.20 26.20 -14.93
CA LEU A 138 -13.10 25.94 -16.06
C LEU A 138 -14.39 25.27 -15.58
N LEU A 139 -14.31 24.26 -14.73
CA LEU A 139 -15.46 23.58 -14.14
C LEU A 139 -16.27 24.48 -13.18
N ASN A 140 -15.65 25.47 -12.56
CA ASN A 140 -16.34 26.44 -11.71
C ASN A 140 -17.12 27.49 -12.54
N ILE A 141 -16.62 27.85 -13.73
CA ILE A 141 -17.35 28.73 -14.67
C ILE A 141 -18.59 28.02 -15.22
N SER A 142 -18.47 26.73 -15.53
CA SER A 142 -19.58 25.88 -16.03
C SER A 142 -20.58 25.44 -14.96
N SER A 143 -20.36 25.75 -13.67
CA SER A 143 -21.17 25.23 -12.55
C SER A 143 -22.66 25.66 -12.55
N ASN A 144 -23.13 26.42 -13.51
CA ASN A 144 -24.55 26.66 -13.76
C ASN A 144 -25.24 25.50 -14.52
N THR A 145 -24.48 24.52 -15.04
CA THR A 145 -25.00 23.31 -15.65
C THR A 145 -24.81 22.13 -14.69
N THR A 146 -25.89 21.40 -14.42
CA THR A 146 -25.92 20.17 -13.62
C THR A 146 -25.20 18.99 -14.28
N GLN A 147 -24.49 19.21 -15.37
CA GLN A 147 -23.80 18.16 -16.11
C GLN A 147 -22.45 17.83 -15.49
N PRO A 148 -22.10 16.54 -15.36
CA PRO A 148 -20.77 16.13 -14.89
C PRO A 148 -19.71 16.52 -15.91
N PRO A 149 -18.43 16.67 -15.48
CA PRO A 149 -17.29 16.85 -16.38
C PRO A 149 -17.18 15.70 -17.37
N LYS A 150 -16.48 15.92 -18.48
CA LYS A 150 -16.17 14.84 -19.43
C LYS A 150 -15.40 13.70 -18.74
N ASN A 151 -15.68 12.49 -19.16
CA ASN A 151 -14.96 11.31 -18.65
C ASN A 151 -13.45 11.39 -18.86
N SER A 152 -12.99 12.04 -19.94
CA SER A 152 -11.57 12.28 -20.21
C SER A 152 -10.92 13.18 -19.17
N ALA A 153 -11.62 14.23 -18.72
CA ALA A 153 -11.13 15.13 -17.69
C ALA A 153 -11.05 14.44 -16.33
N LEU A 154 -12.09 13.73 -15.94
CA LEU A 154 -12.05 12.94 -14.70
C LEU A 154 -10.95 11.86 -14.73
N LEU A 155 -10.80 11.13 -15.84
CA LEU A 155 -9.73 10.15 -15.99
C LEU A 155 -8.34 10.78 -15.81
N SER A 156 -8.10 11.97 -16.39
CA SER A 156 -6.81 12.65 -16.31
C SER A 156 -6.48 13.18 -14.90
N LEU A 157 -7.49 13.43 -14.05
CA LEU A 157 -7.32 13.87 -12.67
C LEU A 157 -7.01 12.73 -11.70
N ILE A 158 -7.45 11.50 -11.99
CA ILE A 158 -7.26 10.34 -11.10
C ILE A 158 -5.78 10.14 -10.69
N PRO A 159 -4.78 10.20 -11.58
CA PRO A 159 -3.38 10.00 -11.22
C PRO A 159 -2.85 10.96 -10.16
N PHE A 160 -3.53 12.08 -9.95
CA PHE A 160 -3.14 13.13 -9.00
C PHE A 160 -3.85 13.05 -7.64
N THR A 161 -4.69 12.04 -7.43
CA THR A 161 -5.37 11.84 -6.13
C THR A 161 -4.46 11.28 -5.03
N SER A 162 -3.22 10.86 -5.36
CA SER A 162 -2.26 10.30 -4.41
C SER A 162 -0.87 10.93 -4.59
N THR A 163 -0.23 11.31 -3.47
CA THR A 163 1.15 11.82 -3.44
C THR A 163 2.22 10.74 -3.58
N ASN A 164 1.83 9.48 -3.68
CA ASN A 164 2.77 8.36 -3.85
C ASN A 164 3.49 8.35 -5.21
N TYR A 165 3.09 9.21 -6.13
CA TYR A 165 3.64 9.28 -7.48
C TYR A 165 4.44 10.57 -7.69
N ALA A 166 5.56 10.44 -8.39
CA ALA A 166 6.53 11.52 -8.59
C ALA A 166 5.97 12.75 -9.33
N TRP A 167 4.88 12.64 -10.05
CA TRP A 167 4.23 13.74 -10.77
C TRP A 167 3.24 14.55 -9.93
N THR A 168 2.84 14.06 -8.75
CA THR A 168 1.83 14.69 -7.90
C THR A 168 2.47 15.68 -6.92
N THR A 169 1.89 16.86 -6.76
CA THR A 169 2.21 17.83 -5.71
C THR A 169 1.08 17.84 -4.66
N PRO A 170 1.33 18.26 -3.40
CA PRO A 170 0.28 18.35 -2.39
C PRO A 170 -0.89 19.24 -2.83
N GLN A 171 -0.61 20.34 -3.57
CA GLN A 171 -1.63 21.23 -4.10
C GLN A 171 -2.47 20.54 -5.19
N SER A 172 -1.83 19.86 -6.15
CA SER A 172 -2.53 19.15 -7.23
C SER A 172 -3.42 18.05 -6.67
N GLN A 173 -2.95 17.35 -5.62
CA GLN A 173 -3.74 16.35 -4.92
C GLN A 173 -5.00 16.95 -4.29
N LEU A 174 -4.85 18.04 -3.53
CA LEU A 174 -5.97 18.70 -2.86
C LEU A 174 -7.06 19.11 -3.86
N ILE A 175 -6.67 19.73 -4.97
CA ILE A 175 -7.60 20.18 -6.00
C ILE A 175 -8.28 18.98 -6.68
N ALA A 176 -7.52 17.94 -7.05
CA ALA A 176 -8.09 16.74 -7.66
C ALA A 176 -9.12 16.07 -6.74
N ILE A 177 -8.82 15.92 -5.44
CA ILE A 177 -9.77 15.39 -4.45
C ILE A 177 -11.02 16.28 -4.35
N THR A 178 -10.85 17.61 -4.26
CA THR A 178 -11.98 18.56 -4.18
C THR A 178 -12.92 18.44 -5.39
N ILE A 179 -12.36 18.24 -6.59
CA ILE A 179 -13.17 18.02 -7.79
C ILE A 179 -13.94 16.70 -7.70
N PHE A 180 -13.30 15.60 -7.26
CA PHE A 180 -13.97 14.32 -7.08
C PHE A 180 -15.05 14.35 -5.99
N ASP A 181 -14.84 15.08 -4.91
CA ASP A 181 -15.86 15.26 -3.86
C ASP A 181 -17.08 16.02 -4.39
N LYS A 182 -16.86 17.05 -5.25
CA LYS A 182 -17.94 17.79 -5.90
C LYS A 182 -18.79 16.92 -6.83
N TYR A 183 -18.17 15.95 -7.51
CA TYR A 183 -18.84 15.05 -8.47
C TYR A 183 -18.89 13.59 -7.98
N GLU A 184 -18.91 13.37 -6.66
CA GLU A 184 -18.83 12.05 -6.03
C GLU A 184 -19.88 11.06 -6.56
N SER A 185 -21.13 11.50 -6.70
CA SER A 185 -22.22 10.66 -7.20
C SER A 185 -21.97 10.11 -8.60
N TYR A 186 -21.40 10.94 -9.48
CA TYR A 186 -21.03 10.52 -10.83
C TYR A 186 -19.76 9.66 -10.83
N ALA A 187 -18.75 10.05 -10.06
CA ALA A 187 -17.50 9.31 -9.93
C ALA A 187 -17.69 7.87 -9.41
N LYS A 188 -18.71 7.64 -8.58
CA LYS A 188 -19.08 6.30 -8.08
C LYS A 188 -20.11 5.57 -8.96
N SER A 189 -20.54 6.16 -10.07
CA SER A 189 -21.55 5.56 -10.95
C SER A 189 -21.01 4.36 -11.72
N PRO A 190 -21.86 3.35 -12.04
CA PRO A 190 -21.48 2.23 -12.92
C PRO A 190 -21.03 2.69 -14.31
N GLU A 191 -21.58 3.81 -14.81
CA GLU A 191 -21.25 4.40 -16.08
C GLU A 191 -19.77 4.80 -16.15
N PHE A 192 -19.31 5.53 -15.15
CA PHE A 192 -17.93 5.98 -15.09
C PHE A 192 -16.97 4.85 -14.69
N LEU A 193 -17.23 4.15 -13.57
CA LEU A 193 -16.32 3.13 -13.04
C LEU A 193 -16.23 1.89 -13.94
N VAL A 194 -17.38 1.31 -14.32
CA VAL A 194 -17.38 0.03 -15.03
C VAL A 194 -17.25 0.24 -16.53
N ASN A 195 -18.08 1.11 -17.13
CA ASN A 195 -18.09 1.23 -18.58
C ASN A 195 -16.91 2.04 -19.09
N HIS A 196 -16.61 3.20 -18.47
CA HIS A 196 -15.53 4.06 -18.96
C HIS A 196 -14.14 3.58 -18.45
N LEU A 197 -13.94 3.46 -17.13
CA LEU A 197 -12.61 3.13 -16.59
C LEU A 197 -12.25 1.66 -16.80
N LEU A 198 -13.10 0.71 -16.40
CA LEU A 198 -12.73 -0.71 -16.46
C LEU A 198 -12.83 -1.29 -17.86
N ARG A 199 -13.93 -1.09 -18.58
CA ARG A 199 -14.12 -1.71 -19.90
C ARG A 199 -13.40 -0.97 -21.02
N SER A 200 -13.52 0.38 -21.07
CA SER A 200 -12.97 1.15 -22.19
C SER A 200 -11.51 1.54 -22.02
N PHE A 201 -11.02 1.67 -20.77
CA PHE A 201 -9.63 2.06 -20.54
C PHE A 201 -8.78 0.88 -20.04
N ILE A 202 -9.01 0.34 -18.82
CA ILE A 202 -8.17 -0.71 -18.22
C ILE A 202 -8.14 -1.98 -19.07
N ARG A 203 -9.30 -2.51 -19.45
CA ARG A 203 -9.37 -3.73 -20.25
C ARG A 203 -8.66 -3.60 -21.59
N LEU A 204 -8.72 -2.43 -22.23
CA LEU A 204 -8.06 -2.20 -23.52
C LEU A 204 -6.53 -2.27 -23.36
N ILE A 205 -5.98 -1.64 -22.32
CA ILE A 205 -4.53 -1.61 -22.05
C ILE A 205 -3.99 -3.01 -21.75
N PHE A 206 -4.75 -3.84 -21.03
CA PHE A 206 -4.35 -5.21 -20.70
C PHE A 206 -4.78 -6.27 -21.72
N SER A 207 -5.43 -5.88 -22.82
CA SER A 207 -5.97 -6.83 -23.82
C SER A 207 -4.90 -7.61 -24.58
N GLU A 208 -3.72 -7.01 -24.75
CA GLU A 208 -2.58 -7.65 -25.45
C GLU A 208 -1.70 -8.50 -24.52
N ALA A 209 -1.92 -8.40 -23.21
CA ALA A 209 -1.21 -9.24 -22.25
C ALA A 209 -1.80 -10.66 -22.22
N SER A 210 -0.93 -11.65 -22.07
CA SER A 210 -1.37 -13.03 -21.89
C SER A 210 -2.18 -13.16 -20.60
N THR A 211 -3.35 -13.76 -20.69
CA THR A 211 -4.16 -14.06 -19.50
C THR A 211 -3.39 -15.04 -18.61
N PRO A 212 -3.28 -14.80 -17.30
CA PRO A 212 -2.63 -15.71 -16.38
C PRO A 212 -3.21 -17.14 -16.49
N GLU A 213 -2.36 -18.16 -16.56
CA GLU A 213 -2.80 -19.56 -16.68
C GLU A 213 -3.60 -20.03 -15.45
N SER A 214 -3.45 -19.34 -14.33
CA SER A 214 -4.14 -19.63 -13.07
C SER A 214 -5.65 -19.36 -13.10
N ILE A 215 -6.14 -18.60 -14.10
CA ILE A 215 -7.54 -18.20 -14.21
C ILE A 215 -8.13 -18.53 -15.59
N THR A 216 -9.45 -18.79 -15.61
CA THR A 216 -10.23 -18.93 -16.83
C THR A 216 -10.63 -17.57 -17.41
N ALA A 217 -11.15 -17.55 -18.65
CA ALA A 217 -11.71 -16.33 -19.28
C ALA A 217 -12.84 -15.69 -18.46
N SER A 218 -13.51 -16.43 -17.58
CA SER A 218 -14.52 -15.92 -16.63
C SER A 218 -13.91 -15.54 -15.27
N SER A 219 -12.60 -15.36 -15.19
CA SER A 219 -11.85 -15.00 -13.97
C SER A 219 -12.09 -15.95 -12.79
N ARG A 220 -12.26 -17.22 -13.03
CA ARG A 220 -12.33 -18.28 -12.01
C ARG A 220 -11.03 -19.08 -12.02
N LYS A 221 -10.69 -19.73 -10.90
CA LYS A 221 -9.54 -20.63 -10.83
C LYS A 221 -9.56 -21.64 -11.99
N ALA A 222 -8.48 -21.69 -12.76
CA ALA A 222 -8.29 -22.70 -13.78
C ALA A 222 -7.84 -24.03 -13.15
N PHE A 223 -8.33 -25.15 -13.67
CA PHE A 223 -7.78 -26.47 -13.31
C PHE A 223 -6.50 -26.72 -14.12
N PRO A 224 -5.50 -27.40 -13.51
CA PRO A 224 -4.26 -27.71 -14.22
C PRO A 224 -4.59 -28.45 -15.52
N SER A 225 -4.19 -27.86 -16.64
CA SER A 225 -4.27 -28.51 -17.95
C SER A 225 -3.15 -29.53 -18.04
N SER A 226 -3.42 -30.72 -18.62
CA SER A 226 -2.38 -31.70 -18.96
C SER A 226 -1.50 -31.27 -20.15
N ALA A 227 -1.69 -30.06 -20.67
CA ALA A 227 -0.86 -29.50 -21.70
C ALA A 227 0.52 -29.12 -21.13
N PRO A 228 1.61 -29.35 -21.88
CA PRO A 228 2.94 -28.91 -21.47
C PRO A 228 2.94 -27.40 -21.23
N PRO A 229 3.71 -26.91 -20.21
CA PRO A 229 3.80 -25.49 -19.93
C PRO A 229 4.23 -24.75 -21.21
N ARG A 230 3.50 -23.70 -21.56
CA ARG A 230 3.90 -22.83 -22.68
C ARG A 230 5.29 -22.30 -22.39
N HIS A 231 6.21 -22.47 -23.31
CA HIS A 231 7.52 -21.83 -23.21
C HIS A 231 7.30 -20.33 -23.03
N PHE A 232 7.87 -19.79 -21.96
CA PHE A 232 8.00 -18.34 -21.79
C PHE A 232 8.80 -17.80 -22.97
N ASP A 233 8.13 -17.24 -23.95
CA ASP A 233 8.79 -16.53 -25.03
C ASP A 233 9.35 -15.23 -24.44
N ILE A 234 10.68 -15.14 -24.39
CA ILE A 234 11.41 -13.91 -23.98
C ILE A 234 10.95 -12.70 -24.81
N LEU A 235 10.41 -12.94 -26.00
CA LEU A 235 9.79 -11.95 -26.89
C LEU A 235 8.43 -11.41 -26.39
N GLU A 236 7.72 -12.11 -25.48
CA GLU A 236 6.47 -11.59 -24.89
C GLU A 236 6.70 -10.43 -23.91
N SER A 237 7.93 -10.24 -23.44
CA SER A 237 8.31 -9.13 -22.56
C SER A 237 8.65 -7.82 -23.30
N SER A 238 8.33 -7.71 -24.60
CA SER A 238 8.60 -6.46 -25.32
C SER A 238 7.81 -5.29 -24.73
N PRO A 239 8.44 -4.13 -24.52
CA PRO A 239 7.80 -2.95 -23.91
C PRO A 239 6.53 -2.50 -24.61
N SER A 240 6.40 -2.79 -25.91
CA SER A 240 5.20 -2.48 -26.71
C SER A 240 3.95 -3.27 -26.29
N LYS A 241 4.12 -4.47 -25.67
CA LYS A 241 3.01 -5.31 -25.22
C LYS A 241 2.57 -5.01 -23.77
N GLN A 242 3.30 -4.14 -23.06
CA GLN A 242 3.02 -3.78 -21.67
C GLN A 242 3.00 -2.25 -21.49
N PRO A 243 1.98 -1.56 -22.05
CA PRO A 243 1.93 -0.09 -22.05
C PRO A 243 1.97 0.52 -20.64
N TRP A 244 1.41 -0.17 -19.63
CA TRP A 244 1.39 0.27 -18.22
C TRP A 244 2.78 0.40 -17.60
N ARG A 245 3.81 -0.25 -18.15
CA ARG A 245 5.19 -0.17 -17.64
C ARG A 245 5.89 1.12 -18.05
N SER A 246 5.76 1.49 -19.32
CA SER A 246 6.61 2.53 -19.91
C SER A 246 5.84 3.64 -20.64
N THR A 247 4.70 3.33 -21.25
CA THR A 247 3.99 4.30 -22.10
C THR A 247 2.86 5.00 -21.35
N ILE A 248 2.11 4.26 -20.53
CA ILE A 248 0.92 4.74 -19.82
C ILE A 248 1.06 4.44 -18.31
N PRO A 249 2.01 5.12 -17.61
CA PRO A 249 2.33 4.81 -16.21
C PRO A 249 1.17 5.09 -15.25
N TYR A 250 0.25 5.95 -15.63
CA TYR A 250 -0.93 6.28 -14.85
C TYR A 250 -2.02 5.19 -14.84
N THR A 251 -1.84 4.09 -15.58
CA THR A 251 -2.77 2.94 -15.54
C THR A 251 -2.90 2.34 -14.15
N ILE A 252 -1.78 2.19 -13.43
CA ILE A 252 -1.76 1.59 -12.09
C ILE A 252 -2.46 2.48 -11.06
N PRO A 253 -2.17 3.80 -10.97
CA PRO A 253 -2.95 4.71 -10.12
C PRO A 253 -4.44 4.72 -10.44
N VAL A 254 -4.83 4.65 -11.73
CA VAL A 254 -6.25 4.56 -12.10
C VAL A 254 -6.87 3.26 -11.60
N LEU A 255 -6.17 2.12 -11.76
CA LEU A 255 -6.64 0.84 -11.24
C LEU A 255 -6.79 0.85 -9.71
N GLN A 256 -5.82 1.41 -8.99
CA GLN A 256 -5.86 1.57 -7.54
C GLN A 256 -7.05 2.44 -7.12
N TRP A 257 -7.20 3.61 -7.73
CA TRP A 257 -8.30 4.53 -7.42
C TRP A 257 -9.67 3.88 -7.65
N VAL A 258 -9.85 3.12 -8.73
CA VAL A 258 -11.10 2.39 -8.97
C VAL A 258 -11.39 1.41 -7.84
N VAL A 259 -10.39 0.65 -7.37
CA VAL A 259 -10.55 -0.27 -6.25
C VAL A 259 -10.88 0.47 -4.96
N ASP A 260 -10.28 1.64 -4.72
CA ASP A 260 -10.52 2.45 -3.53
C ASP A 260 -11.93 3.05 -3.49
N VAL A 261 -12.46 3.47 -4.66
CA VAL A 261 -13.75 4.19 -4.75
C VAL A 261 -14.95 3.27 -5.00
N ILE A 262 -14.76 2.13 -5.64
CA ILE A 262 -15.86 1.26 -6.07
C ILE A 262 -16.70 0.76 -4.89
N PRO A 263 -18.06 0.89 -4.96
CA PRO A 263 -18.94 0.30 -3.95
C PRO A 263 -18.86 -1.24 -3.95
N PRO A 264 -18.93 -1.91 -2.77
CA PRO A 264 -18.87 -3.37 -2.68
C PRO A 264 -19.89 -4.11 -3.53
N ASP A 265 -21.13 -3.59 -3.63
CA ASP A 265 -22.20 -4.20 -4.42
C ASP A 265 -21.90 -4.17 -5.92
N LEU A 266 -21.36 -3.05 -6.42
CA LEU A 266 -20.96 -2.91 -7.81
C LEU A 266 -19.74 -3.80 -8.13
N LEU A 267 -18.81 -3.90 -7.18
CA LEU A 267 -17.66 -4.81 -7.29
C LEU A 267 -18.13 -6.25 -7.48
N ARG A 268 -19.02 -6.74 -6.61
CA ARG A 268 -19.55 -8.12 -6.65
C ARG A 268 -20.37 -8.40 -7.91
N ALA A 269 -21.22 -7.44 -8.33
CA ALA A 269 -22.12 -7.65 -9.45
C ALA A 269 -21.41 -7.69 -10.81
N GLN A 270 -20.44 -6.79 -11.04
CA GLN A 270 -19.94 -6.54 -12.39
C GLN A 270 -18.42 -6.35 -12.50
N ALA A 271 -17.75 -5.79 -11.49
CA ALA A 271 -16.39 -5.29 -11.66
C ALA A 271 -15.29 -6.30 -11.33
N TRP A 272 -15.54 -7.26 -10.43
CA TRP A 272 -14.49 -8.21 -9.99
C TRP A 272 -13.80 -8.97 -11.14
N PRO A 273 -14.50 -9.42 -12.22
CA PRO A 273 -13.80 -10.14 -13.30
C PRO A 273 -12.89 -9.20 -14.11
N LEU A 274 -13.26 -7.91 -14.20
CA LEU A 274 -12.49 -6.90 -14.91
C LEU A 274 -11.26 -6.44 -14.12
N LEU A 275 -11.28 -6.52 -12.79
CA LEU A 275 -10.19 -6.15 -11.90
C LEU A 275 -9.20 -7.30 -11.66
N THR A 276 -9.69 -8.54 -11.54
CA THR A 276 -8.87 -9.70 -11.18
C THR A 276 -7.74 -9.95 -12.19
N THR A 277 -8.07 -9.94 -13.50
CA THR A 277 -7.07 -10.20 -14.55
C THR A 277 -5.93 -9.18 -14.58
N PRO A 278 -6.19 -7.85 -14.63
CA PRO A 278 -5.12 -6.85 -14.55
C PRO A 278 -4.26 -6.97 -13.30
N ILE A 279 -4.87 -7.18 -12.13
CA ILE A 279 -4.15 -7.27 -10.86
C ILE A 279 -3.21 -8.49 -10.85
N LEU A 280 -3.68 -9.64 -11.33
CA LEU A 280 -2.83 -10.85 -11.42
C LEU A 280 -1.67 -10.64 -12.41
N ILE A 281 -1.91 -9.98 -13.56
CA ILE A 281 -0.83 -9.64 -14.52
C ILE A 281 0.22 -8.73 -13.86
N LEU A 282 -0.20 -7.75 -13.04
CA LEU A 282 0.72 -6.88 -12.32
C LEU A 282 1.50 -7.64 -11.23
N LEU A 283 0.87 -8.59 -10.54
CA LEU A 283 1.54 -9.45 -9.55
C LEU A 283 2.57 -10.37 -10.17
N ASP A 284 2.30 -10.89 -11.37
CA ASP A 284 3.22 -11.76 -12.12
C ASP A 284 4.31 -10.96 -12.87
N SER A 285 4.29 -9.62 -12.79
CA SER A 285 5.30 -8.76 -13.42
C SER A 285 6.71 -9.10 -12.91
N PRO A 286 7.74 -9.15 -13.77
CA PRO A 286 9.13 -9.30 -13.36
C PRO A 286 9.67 -8.07 -12.61
N SER A 287 9.01 -6.91 -12.72
CA SER A 287 9.38 -5.66 -12.06
C SER A 287 8.85 -5.60 -10.64
N ASN A 288 9.74 -5.57 -9.63
CA ASN A 288 9.36 -5.48 -8.23
C ASN A 288 8.60 -4.18 -7.88
N PRO A 289 8.93 -3.00 -8.40
CA PRO A 289 8.11 -1.80 -8.20
C PRO A 289 6.65 -1.97 -8.62
N ILE A 290 6.42 -2.57 -9.80
CA ILE A 290 5.05 -2.83 -10.28
C ILE A 290 4.33 -3.83 -9.37
N ARG A 291 5.03 -4.89 -8.95
CA ARG A 291 4.50 -5.88 -8.03
C ARG A 291 4.12 -5.28 -6.66
N ILE A 292 4.93 -4.34 -6.14
CA ILE A 292 4.63 -3.61 -4.91
C ILE A 292 3.31 -2.82 -5.06
N HIS A 293 3.12 -2.13 -6.17
CA HIS A 293 1.86 -1.42 -6.43
C HIS A 293 0.66 -2.38 -6.49
N ALA A 294 0.81 -3.54 -7.14
CA ALA A 294 -0.24 -4.55 -7.18
C ALA A 294 -0.59 -5.09 -5.78
N LEU A 295 0.42 -5.37 -4.95
CA LEU A 295 0.23 -5.82 -3.57
C LEU A 295 -0.49 -4.78 -2.71
N ARG A 296 -0.24 -3.48 -2.91
CA ARG A 296 -0.92 -2.39 -2.20
C ARG A 296 -2.41 -2.28 -2.51
N ILE A 297 -2.81 -2.68 -3.71
CA ILE A 297 -4.22 -2.68 -4.12
C ILE A 297 -5.02 -3.80 -3.42
N LEU A 298 -4.39 -4.94 -3.13
CA LEU A 298 -5.07 -6.15 -2.67
C LEU A 298 -5.80 -6.00 -1.33
N PRO A 299 -5.26 -5.38 -0.28
CA PRO A 299 -5.97 -5.24 1.00
C PRO A 299 -7.32 -4.54 0.86
N THR A 300 -7.37 -3.45 0.08
CA THR A 300 -8.62 -2.73 -0.19
C THR A 300 -9.58 -3.57 -1.04
N LEU A 301 -9.06 -4.26 -2.06
CA LEU A 301 -9.89 -5.17 -2.87
C LEU A 301 -10.51 -6.27 -2.00
N PHE A 302 -9.72 -6.96 -1.20
CA PHE A 302 -10.19 -8.06 -0.35
C PHE A 302 -11.18 -7.60 0.72
N SER A 303 -11.03 -6.39 1.29
CA SER A 303 -11.98 -5.84 2.25
C SER A 303 -13.39 -5.61 1.66
N LYS A 304 -13.48 -5.44 0.34
CA LYS A 304 -14.74 -5.23 -0.40
C LYS A 304 -15.29 -6.51 -1.04
N MET A 305 -14.49 -7.57 -1.13
CA MET A 305 -14.93 -8.86 -1.64
C MET A 305 -15.65 -9.66 -0.55
N ASP A 306 -16.60 -10.50 -0.96
CA ASP A 306 -17.32 -11.42 -0.08
C ASP A 306 -16.54 -12.74 0.03
N ASP A 307 -16.56 -13.36 1.21
CA ASP A 307 -16.01 -14.69 1.46
C ASP A 307 -16.58 -15.73 0.47
N LYS A 308 -17.89 -15.66 0.21
CA LYS A 308 -18.58 -16.55 -0.75
C LYS A 308 -18.05 -16.40 -2.17
N LEU A 309 -17.75 -15.18 -2.61
CA LEU A 309 -17.19 -14.92 -3.94
C LEU A 309 -15.80 -15.54 -4.08
N LEU A 310 -14.92 -15.32 -3.09
CA LEU A 310 -13.56 -15.87 -3.10
C LEU A 310 -13.55 -17.40 -3.06
N GLN A 311 -14.42 -18.02 -2.25
CA GLN A 311 -14.53 -19.48 -2.14
C GLN A 311 -15.15 -20.11 -3.39
N GLN A 312 -16.27 -19.58 -3.90
CA GLN A 312 -16.99 -20.16 -5.06
C GLN A 312 -16.22 -20.01 -6.37
N THR A 313 -15.42 -18.98 -6.52
CA THR A 313 -14.60 -18.78 -7.71
C THR A 313 -13.23 -19.47 -7.63
N GLY A 314 -12.80 -19.87 -6.42
CA GLY A 314 -11.45 -20.38 -6.15
C GLY A 314 -10.36 -19.31 -6.24
N LEU A 315 -10.72 -18.03 -6.29
CA LEU A 315 -9.75 -16.94 -6.40
C LEU A 315 -8.88 -16.80 -5.14
N GLY A 316 -9.39 -17.20 -3.97
CA GLY A 316 -8.59 -17.22 -2.74
C GLY A 316 -7.29 -18.01 -2.92
N ASP A 317 -7.39 -19.24 -3.45
CA ASP A 317 -6.21 -20.07 -3.71
C ASP A 317 -5.30 -19.46 -4.81
N VAL A 318 -5.88 -18.83 -5.84
CA VAL A 318 -5.10 -18.18 -6.91
C VAL A 318 -4.27 -17.05 -6.33
N PHE A 319 -4.87 -16.16 -5.55
CA PHE A 319 -4.15 -15.05 -4.91
C PHE A 319 -3.12 -15.56 -3.90
N GLU A 320 -3.44 -16.57 -3.08
CA GLU A 320 -2.47 -17.17 -2.16
C GLU A 320 -1.24 -17.68 -2.92
N ASN A 321 -1.47 -18.46 -3.99
CA ASN A 321 -0.38 -19.04 -4.78
C ASN A 321 0.46 -17.99 -5.53
N THR A 322 -0.11 -16.85 -5.86
CA THR A 322 0.61 -15.75 -6.53
C THR A 322 1.37 -14.87 -5.54
N ILE A 323 0.81 -14.61 -4.35
CA ILE A 323 1.42 -13.73 -3.34
C ILE A 323 2.50 -14.47 -2.53
N HIS A 324 2.26 -15.74 -2.17
CA HIS A 324 3.17 -16.48 -1.28
C HIS A 324 4.63 -16.53 -1.79
N PRO A 325 4.91 -16.77 -3.09
CA PRO A 325 6.27 -16.75 -3.62
C PRO A 325 6.98 -15.40 -3.45
N VAL A 326 6.23 -14.29 -3.41
CA VAL A 326 6.79 -12.95 -3.24
C VAL A 326 7.49 -12.79 -1.89
N LEU A 327 7.04 -13.51 -0.85
CA LEU A 327 7.67 -13.49 0.47
C LEU A 327 9.06 -14.16 0.49
N LEU A 328 9.43 -14.85 -0.58
CA LEU A 328 10.74 -15.48 -0.75
C LEU A 328 11.71 -14.64 -1.60
N PHE A 329 11.32 -13.43 -2.01
CA PHE A 329 12.24 -12.47 -2.65
C PHE A 329 13.11 -11.79 -1.60
N LEU A 330 14.14 -12.54 -1.20
CA LEU A 330 15.04 -12.19 -0.11
C LEU A 330 16.36 -11.61 -0.65
N PRO A 331 17.16 -10.95 0.19
CA PRO A 331 18.41 -10.30 -0.19
C PRO A 331 19.44 -11.16 -0.93
N SER A 332 19.32 -12.47 -0.90
CA SER A 332 20.14 -13.38 -1.71
C SER A 332 19.90 -13.24 -3.23
N THR A 333 18.68 -12.84 -3.63
CA THR A 333 18.26 -12.75 -5.04
C THR A 333 17.71 -11.38 -5.41
N THR A 334 17.30 -10.58 -4.42
CA THR A 334 16.66 -9.27 -4.59
C THR A 334 17.42 -8.23 -3.77
N PRO A 335 17.65 -7.00 -4.26
CA PRO A 335 18.26 -5.94 -3.47
C PRO A 335 17.52 -5.72 -2.14
N VAL A 336 18.28 -5.42 -1.07
CA VAL A 336 17.71 -5.22 0.29
C VAL A 336 16.62 -4.15 0.29
N GLU A 337 16.85 -3.04 -0.39
CA GLU A 337 15.90 -1.91 -0.47
C GLU A 337 14.55 -2.30 -1.10
N GLU A 338 14.58 -3.15 -2.12
CA GLU A 338 13.37 -3.68 -2.75
C GLU A 338 12.69 -4.70 -1.83
N THR A 339 13.47 -5.59 -1.19
CA THR A 339 12.96 -6.55 -0.21
C THR A 339 12.21 -5.86 0.93
N LEU A 340 12.78 -4.78 1.48
CA LEU A 340 12.18 -3.99 2.56
C LEU A 340 10.85 -3.33 2.17
N LYS A 341 10.66 -3.02 0.90
CA LYS A 341 9.39 -2.48 0.37
C LYS A 341 8.39 -3.58 0.03
N LEU A 342 8.87 -4.73 -0.45
CA LEU A 342 8.05 -5.82 -0.97
C LEU A 342 7.45 -6.70 0.14
N LEU A 343 8.25 -7.11 1.12
CA LEU A 343 7.81 -8.03 2.18
C LEU A 343 6.63 -7.50 3.00
N PRO A 344 6.64 -6.25 3.51
CA PRO A 344 5.51 -5.74 4.29
C PRO A 344 4.20 -5.75 3.51
N GLU A 345 4.23 -5.37 2.23
CA GLU A 345 3.04 -5.35 1.39
C GLU A 345 2.55 -6.77 1.06
N GLY A 346 3.48 -7.73 0.87
CA GLY A 346 3.14 -9.14 0.68
C GLY A 346 2.44 -9.75 1.90
N TYR A 347 2.98 -9.55 3.10
CA TYR A 347 2.33 -10.01 4.35
C TYR A 347 0.99 -9.33 4.59
N LYS A 348 0.91 -8.01 4.35
CA LYS A 348 -0.34 -7.25 4.48
C LYS A 348 -1.43 -7.78 3.53
N ALA A 349 -1.06 -8.09 2.29
CA ALA A 349 -1.98 -8.68 1.31
C ALA A 349 -2.43 -10.09 1.73
N LEU A 350 -1.54 -10.97 2.23
CA LEU A 350 -1.92 -12.29 2.72
C LEU A 350 -2.80 -12.24 3.97
N ASN A 351 -2.50 -11.37 4.92
CA ASN A 351 -3.33 -11.17 6.11
C ASN A 351 -4.74 -10.67 5.72
N ALA A 352 -4.82 -9.72 4.78
CA ALA A 352 -6.10 -9.25 4.27
C ALA A 352 -6.88 -10.36 3.54
N LEU A 353 -6.20 -11.19 2.74
CA LEU A 353 -6.81 -12.34 2.08
C LEU A 353 -7.35 -13.36 3.10
N CYS A 354 -6.57 -13.67 4.14
CA CYS A 354 -6.98 -14.56 5.22
C CYS A 354 -8.28 -14.07 5.89
N ASN A 355 -8.34 -12.77 6.19
CA ASN A 355 -9.49 -12.14 6.83
C ASN A 355 -10.71 -12.07 5.90
N ALA A 356 -10.51 -11.92 4.59
CA ALA A 356 -11.59 -11.92 3.62
C ALA A 356 -12.20 -13.30 3.39
N ILE A 357 -11.37 -14.36 3.36
CA ILE A 357 -11.86 -15.74 3.16
C ILE A 357 -12.48 -16.30 4.45
N TRP A 358 -11.86 -16.02 5.60
CA TRP A 358 -12.29 -16.51 6.92
C TRP A 358 -12.35 -15.34 7.91
N PRO A 359 -13.40 -14.52 7.86
CA PRO A 359 -13.56 -13.41 8.80
C PRO A 359 -13.52 -13.92 10.24
N SER A 360 -12.76 -13.24 11.09
CA SER A 360 -12.82 -13.48 12.52
C SER A 360 -14.24 -13.13 12.97
N LYS A 361 -14.97 -14.06 13.54
CA LYS A 361 -16.25 -13.76 14.16
C LYS A 361 -15.93 -12.82 15.33
N GLY A 362 -16.09 -11.51 15.11
CA GLY A 362 -16.31 -10.58 16.20
C GLY A 362 -17.51 -11.07 17.00
N ASP A 363 -17.48 -10.95 18.30
CA ASP A 363 -18.44 -11.36 19.30
C ASP A 363 -19.90 -11.30 18.83
N GLU A 364 -20.32 -12.22 17.99
CA GLU A 364 -21.71 -12.62 17.91
C GLU A 364 -21.97 -13.39 19.20
N GLU A 365 -22.74 -12.81 20.10
CA GLU A 365 -23.30 -13.50 21.26
C GLU A 365 -23.71 -14.93 20.88
N PRO A 366 -23.43 -15.92 21.72
CA PRO A 366 -23.82 -17.30 21.46
C PRO A 366 -25.34 -17.34 21.34
N SER A 367 -25.82 -17.21 20.09
CA SER A 367 -27.21 -17.54 19.81
C SER A 367 -27.38 -19.00 20.22
N THR A 368 -27.99 -19.22 21.34
CA THR A 368 -28.45 -20.48 21.90
C THR A 368 -29.47 -21.11 20.96
N SER A 369 -28.98 -21.57 19.80
CA SER A 369 -29.67 -22.59 19.02
C SER A 369 -29.14 -23.94 19.49
N VAL A 370 -29.79 -24.49 20.48
CA VAL A 370 -29.72 -25.92 20.83
C VAL A 370 -30.04 -26.69 19.56
N THR A 371 -29.00 -27.07 18.82
CA THR A 371 -29.14 -27.94 17.64
C THR A 371 -29.44 -29.31 18.16
N THR A 372 -30.71 -29.69 18.14
CA THR A 372 -31.23 -31.02 18.35
C THR A 372 -30.36 -32.01 17.53
N ILE A 373 -29.64 -32.86 18.23
CA ILE A 373 -28.86 -33.95 17.65
C ILE A 373 -29.84 -34.93 17.00
N ALA A 374 -30.15 -34.69 15.73
CA ALA A 374 -30.85 -35.65 14.92
C ALA A 374 -29.84 -36.76 14.57
N LEU A 375 -30.02 -37.93 15.17
CA LEU A 375 -29.33 -39.19 14.86
C LEU A 375 -29.57 -39.55 13.37
N LYS A 376 -28.66 -39.08 12.48
CA LYS A 376 -28.59 -39.58 11.11
C LYS A 376 -27.83 -40.89 11.09
N LYS A 377 -28.51 -41.95 10.58
CA LYS A 377 -27.92 -43.26 10.30
C LYS A 377 -26.64 -43.15 9.47
N PRO A 378 -25.61 -43.96 9.72
CA PRO A 378 -24.37 -43.93 8.95
C PRO A 378 -24.60 -44.44 7.53
N SER A 379 -24.57 -43.54 6.55
CA SER A 379 -24.40 -43.93 5.15
C SER A 379 -22.91 -44.16 4.89
N LYS A 380 -22.55 -45.38 4.46
CA LYS A 380 -21.20 -45.74 4.05
C LYS A 380 -20.85 -45.05 2.74
N HIS A 381 -20.34 -43.81 2.81
CA HIS A 381 -19.51 -43.24 1.77
C HIS A 381 -18.32 -42.59 2.46
N ASN A 382 -17.12 -42.95 2.04
CA ASN A 382 -15.83 -42.38 2.45
C ASN A 382 -15.76 -40.91 2.04
N THR A 383 -16.36 -40.03 2.85
CA THR A 383 -16.11 -38.58 2.78
C THR A 383 -15.09 -38.29 3.87
N THR A 384 -13.87 -37.96 3.48
CA THR A 384 -12.90 -37.27 4.33
C THR A 384 -13.62 -36.12 5.03
N PRO A 385 -13.51 -35.96 6.36
CA PRO A 385 -14.20 -34.92 7.08
C PRO A 385 -13.75 -33.54 6.54
N SER A 386 -14.68 -32.78 5.99
CA SER A 386 -14.39 -31.41 5.53
C SER A 386 -13.92 -30.58 6.71
N LYS A 387 -12.72 -29.97 6.59
CA LYS A 387 -12.16 -29.10 7.63
C LYS A 387 -13.10 -27.92 7.86
N SER A 388 -13.26 -27.51 9.12
CA SER A 388 -14.03 -26.30 9.46
C SER A 388 -13.33 -25.04 8.94
N PRO A 389 -14.05 -23.93 8.69
CA PRO A 389 -13.43 -22.64 8.29
C PRO A 389 -12.32 -22.20 9.24
N ALA A 390 -12.50 -22.36 10.55
CA ALA A 390 -11.47 -22.05 11.54
C ALA A 390 -10.21 -22.93 11.37
N GLN A 391 -10.36 -24.22 11.06
CA GLN A 391 -9.22 -25.11 10.79
C GLN A 391 -8.50 -24.73 9.49
N LEU A 392 -9.23 -24.26 8.47
CA LEU A 392 -8.63 -23.77 7.22
C LEU A 392 -7.85 -22.48 7.46
N ARG A 393 -8.42 -21.54 8.24
CA ARG A 393 -7.72 -20.30 8.65
C ARG A 393 -6.41 -20.64 9.38
N LEU A 394 -6.46 -21.50 10.38
CA LEU A 394 -5.28 -21.95 11.12
C LEU A 394 -4.24 -22.61 10.21
N ALA A 395 -4.66 -23.42 9.23
CA ALA A 395 -3.76 -24.05 8.29
C ALA A 395 -3.11 -23.02 7.34
N PHE A 396 -3.81 -21.94 6.99
CA PHE A 396 -3.29 -20.85 6.20
C PHE A 396 -2.19 -20.06 6.97
N LEU A 397 -2.47 -19.68 8.20
CA LEU A 397 -1.51 -19.00 9.07
C LEU A 397 -0.28 -19.87 9.38
N ASP A 398 -0.49 -21.18 9.58
CA ASP A 398 0.57 -22.18 9.75
C ASP A 398 1.52 -22.19 8.54
N ARG A 399 0.99 -22.13 7.31
CA ARG A 399 1.80 -22.08 6.09
C ARG A 399 2.67 -20.82 6.03
N ILE A 400 2.13 -19.66 6.41
CA ILE A 400 2.91 -18.40 6.43
C ILE A 400 4.09 -18.54 7.40
N ILE A 401 3.89 -19.05 8.61
CA ILE A 401 4.99 -19.23 9.57
C ILE A 401 6.02 -20.21 9.02
N ARG A 402 5.59 -21.41 8.59
CA ARG A 402 6.52 -22.49 8.22
C ARG A 402 7.24 -22.28 6.89
N HIS A 403 6.56 -21.68 5.91
CA HIS A 403 7.08 -21.63 4.55
C HIS A 403 7.51 -20.21 4.11
N ALA A 404 7.22 -19.19 4.91
CA ALA A 404 7.68 -17.83 4.63
C ALA A 404 8.55 -17.26 5.76
N ILE A 405 8.04 -17.15 6.99
CA ILE A 405 8.74 -16.44 8.07
C ILE A 405 9.99 -17.20 8.53
N LEU A 406 9.87 -18.47 8.92
CA LEU A 406 11.00 -19.24 9.44
C LEU A 406 12.11 -19.46 8.40
N PRO A 407 11.82 -19.82 7.14
CA PRO A 407 12.86 -19.89 6.12
C PRO A 407 13.51 -18.53 5.84
N ALA A 408 12.73 -17.45 5.76
CA ALA A 408 13.26 -16.10 5.55
C ALA A 408 14.21 -15.69 6.68
N TYR A 409 13.87 -15.98 7.93
CA TYR A 409 14.75 -15.72 9.08
C TYR A 409 16.09 -16.47 8.94
N LEU A 410 16.05 -17.75 8.59
CA LEU A 410 17.29 -18.55 8.43
C LEU A 410 18.23 -17.98 7.36
N HIS A 411 17.67 -17.40 6.30
CA HIS A 411 18.45 -16.81 5.21
C HIS A 411 18.90 -15.36 5.47
N CYS A 412 18.22 -14.62 6.34
CA CYS A 412 18.40 -13.18 6.49
C CYS A 412 18.73 -12.75 7.93
N GLN A 413 19.11 -13.67 8.82
CA GLN A 413 19.39 -13.36 10.24
C GLN A 413 20.48 -12.30 10.45
N GLU A 414 21.34 -12.07 9.46
CA GLU A 414 22.39 -11.05 9.48
C GLU A 414 21.91 -9.66 9.03
N ILE A 415 20.64 -9.54 8.58
CA ILE A 415 20.06 -8.29 8.07
C ILE A 415 18.95 -7.82 9.01
N PRO A 416 19.27 -6.98 10.03
CA PRO A 416 18.33 -6.61 11.09
C PRO A 416 17.01 -6.01 10.58
N SER A 417 17.05 -5.21 9.52
CA SER A 417 15.85 -4.58 8.94
C SER A 417 14.87 -5.59 8.33
N VAL A 418 15.37 -6.69 7.76
CA VAL A 418 14.50 -7.78 7.26
C VAL A 418 13.97 -8.60 8.43
N VAL A 419 14.83 -8.92 9.41
CA VAL A 419 14.44 -9.66 10.62
C VAL A 419 13.34 -8.91 11.38
N GLU A 420 13.41 -7.58 11.47
CA GLU A 420 12.40 -6.75 12.10
C GLU A 420 11.01 -6.95 11.47
N ILE A 421 10.91 -6.97 10.13
CA ILE A 421 9.66 -7.24 9.42
C ILE A 421 9.12 -8.61 9.81
N LEU A 422 9.98 -9.65 9.85
CA LEU A 422 9.56 -11.01 10.18
C LEU A 422 9.06 -11.12 11.62
N VAL A 423 9.74 -10.47 12.57
CA VAL A 423 9.34 -10.44 13.98
C VAL A 423 7.99 -9.76 14.17
N VAL A 424 7.77 -8.62 13.51
CA VAL A 424 6.46 -7.95 13.52
C VAL A 424 5.36 -8.86 12.99
N GLN A 425 5.62 -9.63 11.93
CA GLN A 425 4.63 -10.57 11.40
C GLN A 425 4.34 -11.74 12.37
N ILE A 426 5.32 -12.23 13.10
CA ILE A 426 5.09 -13.20 14.18
C ILE A 426 4.14 -12.62 15.22
N GLY A 427 4.38 -11.37 15.65
CA GLY A 427 3.53 -10.64 16.62
C GLY A 427 2.09 -10.44 16.15
N ILE A 428 1.84 -10.38 14.84
CA ILE A 428 0.49 -10.28 14.27
C ILE A 428 -0.17 -11.67 14.16
N ILE A 429 0.55 -12.68 13.69
CA ILE A 429 -0.02 -13.99 13.35
C ILE A 429 -0.29 -14.85 14.59
N ILE A 430 0.59 -14.81 15.61
CA ILE A 430 0.43 -15.67 16.79
C ILE A 430 -0.86 -15.36 17.57
N PRO A 431 -1.25 -14.10 17.83
CA PRO A 431 -2.54 -13.79 18.44
C PRO A 431 -3.73 -14.33 17.64
N GLU A 432 -3.68 -14.25 16.31
CA GLU A 432 -4.74 -14.79 15.46
C GLU A 432 -4.83 -16.33 15.48
N MET A 433 -3.72 -17.02 15.69
CA MET A 433 -3.70 -18.46 15.90
C MET A 433 -4.15 -18.90 17.29
N SER A 434 -4.19 -17.96 18.24
CA SER A 434 -4.51 -18.23 19.63
C SER A 434 -3.67 -19.41 20.18
N ILE A 435 -4.22 -20.23 21.06
CA ILE A 435 -3.52 -21.37 21.65
C ILE A 435 -2.95 -22.38 20.62
N SER A 436 -3.51 -22.41 19.39
CA SER A 436 -3.01 -23.27 18.32
C SER A 436 -1.59 -22.90 17.84
N GLY A 437 -1.11 -21.69 18.19
CA GLY A 437 0.25 -21.22 17.94
C GLY A 437 1.33 -21.94 18.76
N VAL A 438 0.96 -22.68 19.83
CA VAL A 438 1.90 -23.41 20.71
C VAL A 438 2.82 -24.34 19.92
N LYS A 439 2.35 -24.94 18.83
CA LYS A 439 3.15 -25.82 17.97
C LYS A 439 4.39 -25.15 17.35
N HIS A 440 4.37 -23.82 17.22
CA HIS A 440 5.46 -23.03 16.67
C HIS A 440 6.41 -22.46 17.74
N LEU A 441 6.05 -22.57 19.02
CA LEU A 441 6.81 -21.96 20.10
C LEU A 441 8.28 -22.40 20.12
N LYS A 442 8.53 -23.68 19.84
CA LYS A 442 9.89 -24.26 19.79
C LYS A 442 10.79 -23.63 18.70
N ASP A 443 10.18 -23.11 17.64
CA ASP A 443 10.91 -22.50 16.52
C ASP A 443 10.96 -20.97 16.65
N ILE A 444 9.90 -20.36 17.20
CA ILE A 444 9.77 -18.90 17.34
C ILE A 444 10.55 -18.39 18.57
N LEU A 445 10.45 -19.06 19.70
CA LEU A 445 11.10 -18.59 20.93
C LEU A 445 12.64 -18.46 20.79
N PRO A 446 13.37 -19.41 20.18
CA PRO A 446 14.78 -19.22 19.89
C PRO A 446 15.09 -18.01 18.99
N VAL A 447 14.23 -17.70 18.01
CA VAL A 447 14.39 -16.50 17.16
C VAL A 447 14.36 -15.24 18.02
N LEU A 448 13.33 -15.07 18.86
CA LEU A 448 13.17 -13.90 19.72
C LEU A 448 14.31 -13.80 20.75
N VAL A 449 14.67 -14.92 21.36
CA VAL A 449 15.76 -14.99 22.35
C VAL A 449 17.11 -14.64 21.74
N ASN A 450 17.43 -15.16 20.56
CA ASN A 450 18.68 -14.85 19.87
C ASN A 450 18.82 -13.35 19.58
N ILE A 451 17.73 -12.69 19.21
CA ILE A 451 17.73 -11.24 18.97
C ILE A 451 17.95 -10.47 20.28
N LEU A 452 17.22 -10.81 21.35
CA LEU A 452 17.31 -10.11 22.63
C LEU A 452 18.64 -10.35 23.34
N SER A 453 19.27 -11.50 23.14
CA SER A 453 20.57 -11.84 23.73
C SER A 453 21.75 -11.24 22.96
N ASN A 454 21.57 -10.67 21.80
CA ASN A 454 22.65 -10.09 21.00
C ASN A 454 23.10 -8.73 21.59
N PRO A 455 24.38 -8.59 22.02
CA PRO A 455 24.88 -7.38 22.67
C PRO A 455 24.96 -6.16 21.73
N PHE A 456 24.88 -6.35 20.42
CA PHE A 456 25.05 -5.28 19.43
C PHE A 456 23.72 -4.64 19.00
N PHE A 457 22.63 -5.37 19.05
CA PHE A 457 21.34 -4.89 18.53
C PHE A 457 20.76 -3.70 19.30
N PRO A 458 20.91 -3.55 20.64
CA PRO A 458 20.44 -2.36 21.32
C PRO A 458 21.04 -1.05 20.78
N ASP A 459 22.27 -1.12 20.23
CA ASP A 459 22.97 0.04 19.67
C ASP A 459 22.81 0.23 18.17
N THR A 460 22.71 -0.87 17.41
CA THR A 460 22.70 -0.84 15.95
C THR A 460 21.29 -0.88 15.36
N SER A 461 20.35 -1.48 16.06
CA SER A 461 18.98 -1.72 15.58
C SER A 461 17.97 -1.70 16.73
N PRO A 462 17.81 -0.57 17.43
CA PRO A 462 16.94 -0.46 18.60
C PRO A 462 15.48 -0.79 18.27
N SER A 463 14.99 -0.43 17.08
CA SER A 463 13.63 -0.75 16.62
C SER A 463 13.37 -2.26 16.55
N LEU A 464 14.36 -3.05 16.10
CA LEU A 464 14.27 -4.50 16.11
C LEU A 464 14.10 -5.05 17.53
N VAL A 465 14.87 -4.54 18.49
CA VAL A 465 14.80 -4.98 19.91
C VAL A 465 13.43 -4.65 20.50
N ILE A 466 12.95 -3.42 20.29
CA ILE A 466 11.63 -2.95 20.73
C ILE A 466 10.51 -3.82 20.16
N ASN A 467 10.51 -4.05 18.85
CA ASN A 467 9.52 -4.89 18.19
C ASN A 467 9.61 -6.35 18.63
N THR A 468 10.81 -6.84 18.94
CA THR A 468 11.01 -8.19 19.50
C THR A 468 10.42 -8.32 20.90
N LEU A 469 10.59 -7.32 21.77
CA LEU A 469 9.97 -7.29 23.10
C LEU A 469 8.44 -7.26 23.01
N LYS A 470 7.88 -6.41 22.13
CA LYS A 470 6.43 -6.36 21.88
C LYS A 470 5.90 -7.71 21.40
N THR A 471 6.59 -8.34 20.44
CA THR A 471 6.23 -9.67 19.94
C THR A 471 6.35 -10.75 21.00
N LEU A 472 7.41 -10.74 21.82
CA LEU A 472 7.57 -11.68 22.94
C LEU A 472 6.42 -11.55 23.93
N ARG A 473 5.98 -10.32 24.23
CA ARG A 473 4.83 -10.06 25.10
C ARG A 473 3.54 -10.68 24.57
N GLU A 474 3.27 -10.52 23.27
CA GLU A 474 2.11 -11.18 22.62
C GLU A 474 2.23 -12.71 22.67
N VAL A 475 3.42 -13.26 22.41
CA VAL A 475 3.69 -14.70 22.51
C VAL A 475 3.43 -15.20 23.94
N ILE A 476 3.90 -14.48 24.96
CA ILE A 476 3.67 -14.84 26.37
C ILE A 476 2.17 -14.84 26.69
N LEU A 477 1.44 -13.78 26.31
CA LEU A 477 0.02 -13.64 26.61
C LEU A 477 -0.84 -14.73 25.95
N VAL A 478 -0.51 -15.11 24.71
CA VAL A 478 -1.31 -16.06 23.94
C VAL A 478 -0.93 -17.51 24.22
N LEU A 479 0.36 -17.80 24.40
CA LEU A 479 0.88 -19.16 24.55
C LEU A 479 1.22 -19.51 26.01
N TRP A 480 0.64 -18.78 26.93
CA TRP A 480 0.86 -18.87 28.38
C TRP A 480 0.88 -20.32 28.95
N PRO A 481 0.02 -21.26 28.48
CA PRO A 481 0.01 -22.60 29.05
C PRO A 481 1.30 -23.37 28.86
N ARG A 482 2.15 -22.93 27.94
CA ARG A 482 3.44 -23.56 27.65
C ARG A 482 4.62 -22.71 28.12
N ILE A 483 4.40 -21.40 28.34
CA ILE A 483 5.44 -20.47 28.79
C ILE A 483 5.80 -20.70 30.26
N SER A 484 4.88 -21.16 31.09
CA SER A 484 5.13 -21.49 32.48
C SER A 484 6.04 -22.72 32.67
N ALA A 485 6.23 -23.55 31.64
CA ALA A 485 7.09 -24.72 31.69
C ALA A 485 8.57 -24.33 31.90
N ASP A 486 9.30 -25.10 32.69
CA ASP A 486 10.68 -24.81 33.17
C ASP A 486 11.64 -24.40 32.04
N ASP A 487 11.69 -25.17 30.95
CA ASP A 487 12.60 -24.91 29.84
C ASP A 487 12.37 -23.54 29.16
N HIS A 488 11.13 -23.18 28.91
CA HIS A 488 10.76 -21.92 28.23
C HIS A 488 10.95 -20.74 29.19
N ARG A 489 10.59 -20.90 30.46
CA ARG A 489 10.70 -19.89 31.49
C ARG A 489 12.15 -19.45 31.69
N LEU A 490 13.07 -20.41 31.84
CA LEU A 490 14.51 -20.13 32.03
C LEU A 490 15.11 -19.39 30.83
N VAL A 491 14.73 -19.78 29.62
CA VAL A 491 15.21 -19.13 28.39
C VAL A 491 14.76 -17.68 28.32
N ILE A 492 13.51 -17.38 28.69
CA ILE A 492 12.98 -16.00 28.71
C ILE A 492 13.68 -15.17 29.80
N ILE A 493 13.83 -15.70 31.03
CA ILE A 493 14.56 -15.02 32.12
C ILE A 493 15.96 -14.65 31.64
N SER A 494 16.69 -15.61 31.05
CA SER A 494 18.04 -15.39 30.56
C SER A 494 18.11 -14.29 29.50
N ALA A 495 17.18 -14.29 28.51
CA ALA A 495 17.17 -13.29 27.47
C ALA A 495 16.89 -11.86 27.99
N LEU A 496 15.90 -11.71 28.89
CA LEU A 496 15.57 -10.42 29.48
C LEU A 496 16.68 -9.91 30.41
N THR A 497 17.33 -10.82 31.13
CA THR A 497 18.49 -10.48 31.98
C THR A 497 19.68 -9.99 31.16
N LEU A 498 20.04 -10.70 30.09
CA LEU A 498 21.12 -10.29 29.19
C LEU A 498 20.82 -8.94 28.53
N LEU A 499 19.60 -8.72 28.07
CA LEU A 499 19.22 -7.45 27.50
C LEU A 499 19.32 -6.31 28.50
N ASN A 500 18.88 -6.50 29.77
CA ASN A 500 19.04 -5.51 30.83
C ASN A 500 20.52 -5.14 31.04
N CYS A 501 21.40 -6.14 31.14
CA CYS A 501 22.84 -5.90 31.27
C CYS A 501 23.39 -5.10 30.09
N HIS A 502 23.00 -5.44 28.85
CA HIS A 502 23.51 -4.75 27.66
C HIS A 502 22.98 -3.31 27.53
N THR A 503 21.78 -3.03 28.04
CA THR A 503 21.16 -1.70 27.97
C THR A 503 21.64 -0.78 29.09
N CYS A 504 21.74 -1.26 30.34
CA CYS A 504 22.10 -0.45 31.50
C CYS A 504 23.56 0.02 31.49
N VAL A 505 24.51 -0.81 31.02
CA VAL A 505 25.98 -0.50 31.06
C VAL A 505 26.35 0.65 30.11
N LYS A 506 25.52 1.01 29.14
CA LYS A 506 25.90 1.88 28.03
C LYS A 506 25.21 3.25 27.99
N VAL A 507 24.32 3.57 28.94
CA VAL A 507 23.54 4.83 28.92
C VAL A 507 24.37 6.08 29.17
N ASP A 508 25.48 5.97 29.90
CA ASP A 508 26.25 7.14 30.36
C ASP A 508 27.20 7.76 29.32
N GLU A 509 27.51 7.08 28.21
CA GLU A 509 28.52 7.53 27.21
C GLU A 509 27.97 7.93 25.85
N LYS A 510 26.63 8.01 25.63
CA LYS A 510 26.03 8.08 24.30
C LYS A 510 25.45 9.46 23.95
N SER A 511 25.26 9.69 22.62
CA SER A 511 24.50 10.82 22.07
C SER A 511 23.03 10.79 22.56
N GLU A 512 22.38 11.97 22.62
CA GLU A 512 20.99 12.09 23.11
C GLU A 512 19.99 11.14 22.41
N GLU A 513 20.08 10.99 21.10
CA GLU A 513 19.23 10.07 20.32
C GLU A 513 19.38 8.61 20.76
N ARG A 514 20.61 8.17 21.07
CA ARG A 514 20.88 6.81 21.58
C ARG A 514 20.44 6.60 23.02
N LYS A 515 20.40 7.67 23.82
CA LYS A 515 19.84 7.63 25.16
C LYS A 515 18.34 7.47 25.13
N GLU A 516 17.66 8.18 24.23
CA GLU A 516 16.22 8.08 24.05
C GLU A 516 15.81 6.66 23.60
N ALA A 517 16.47 6.10 22.58
CA ALA A 517 16.26 4.72 22.15
C ALA A 517 16.55 3.70 23.26
N GLY A 518 17.60 3.89 24.04
CA GLY A 518 17.92 3.05 25.20
C GLY A 518 16.83 3.09 26.28
N LEU A 519 16.27 4.25 26.55
CA LEU A 519 15.15 4.42 27.49
C LEU A 519 13.86 3.74 26.99
N GLU A 520 13.58 3.81 25.69
CA GLU A 520 12.44 3.12 25.09
C GLU A 520 12.58 1.59 25.21
N ILE A 521 13.78 1.04 24.91
CA ILE A 521 14.07 -0.38 25.10
C ILE A 521 13.86 -0.78 26.58
N LEU A 522 14.34 0.02 27.52
CA LEU A 522 14.19 -0.25 28.93
C LEU A 522 12.72 -0.26 29.35
N ASN A 523 11.92 0.68 28.88
CA ASN A 523 10.49 0.73 29.17
C ASN A 523 9.77 -0.52 28.64
N GLU A 524 10.02 -0.92 27.40
CA GLU A 524 9.43 -2.14 26.84
C GLU A 524 9.92 -3.41 27.53
N LEU A 525 11.17 -3.45 27.97
CA LEU A 525 11.72 -4.54 28.77
C LEU A 525 10.98 -4.67 30.12
N LEU A 526 10.77 -3.55 30.82
CA LEU A 526 10.05 -3.53 32.10
C LEU A 526 8.58 -4.01 31.92
N GLU A 527 7.92 -3.56 30.88
CA GLU A 527 6.56 -4.00 30.59
C GLU A 527 6.50 -5.51 30.24
N THR A 528 7.45 -6.00 29.44
CA THR A 528 7.52 -7.42 29.08
C THR A 528 7.81 -8.30 30.31
N GLY A 529 8.72 -7.86 31.18
CA GLY A 529 9.03 -8.55 32.43
C GLY A 529 7.84 -8.62 33.40
N LYS A 530 7.10 -7.51 33.56
CA LYS A 530 5.84 -7.47 34.34
C LYS A 530 4.81 -8.47 33.83
N VAL A 531 4.56 -8.46 32.51
CA VAL A 531 3.58 -9.39 31.89
C VAL A 531 4.03 -10.83 32.08
N PHE A 532 5.31 -11.12 31.86
CA PHE A 532 5.85 -12.46 32.07
C PHE A 532 5.67 -12.94 33.51
N THR A 533 6.06 -12.12 34.49
CA THR A 533 5.91 -12.44 35.93
C THR A 533 4.43 -12.68 36.28
N ALA A 534 3.54 -11.80 35.84
CA ALA A 534 2.12 -11.93 36.13
C ALA A 534 1.52 -13.22 35.53
N VAL A 535 1.91 -13.59 34.30
CA VAL A 535 1.46 -14.82 33.65
C VAL A 535 1.91 -16.05 34.41
N VAL A 536 3.19 -16.15 34.79
CA VAL A 536 3.69 -17.32 35.52
C VAL A 536 3.03 -17.44 36.90
N GLN A 537 2.84 -16.31 37.62
CA GLN A 537 2.19 -16.31 38.92
C GLN A 537 0.71 -16.64 38.89
N GLN A 538 -0.03 -16.22 37.84
CA GLN A 538 -1.46 -16.48 37.74
C GLN A 538 -1.78 -17.90 37.28
N VAL A 539 -0.98 -18.46 36.40
CA VAL A 539 -1.31 -19.68 35.66
C VAL A 539 -0.51 -20.88 36.16
N GLY A 540 0.74 -20.68 36.61
CA GLY A 540 1.61 -21.73 37.14
C GLY A 540 0.97 -22.48 38.31
N ASP A 541 1.23 -23.77 38.45
CA ASP A 541 0.91 -24.52 39.65
C ASP A 541 1.79 -24.06 40.81
N GLU A 542 1.52 -24.49 42.06
CA GLU A 542 2.22 -24.04 43.26
C GLU A 542 3.72 -24.35 43.17
N LYS A 543 4.09 -25.48 42.61
CA LYS A 543 5.50 -25.89 42.44
C LYS A 543 6.19 -25.06 41.36
N GLU A 544 5.53 -24.74 40.26
CA GLU A 544 6.06 -23.87 39.20
C GLU A 544 6.31 -22.45 39.72
N ARG A 545 5.41 -21.91 40.56
CA ARG A 545 5.57 -20.59 41.19
C ARG A 545 6.74 -20.58 42.17
N GLU A 546 6.86 -21.58 43.04
CA GLU A 546 7.99 -21.69 43.96
C GLU A 546 9.33 -21.79 43.23
N ASN A 547 9.41 -22.61 42.17
CA ASN A 547 10.62 -22.71 41.35
C ASN A 547 10.95 -21.36 40.68
N PHE A 548 9.94 -20.68 40.15
CA PHE A 548 10.12 -19.37 39.52
C PHE A 548 10.63 -18.32 40.51
N ASP A 549 10.06 -18.26 41.70
CA ASP A 549 10.51 -17.32 42.77
C ASP A 549 11.94 -17.61 43.20
N GLN A 550 12.37 -18.88 43.28
CA GLN A 550 13.75 -19.26 43.58
C GLN A 550 14.71 -18.89 42.45
N GLU A 551 14.32 -19.08 41.20
CA GLU A 551 15.09 -18.69 40.01
C GLU A 551 15.30 -17.18 39.97
N LEU A 552 14.22 -16.40 40.17
CA LEU A 552 14.27 -14.95 40.20
C LEU A 552 15.10 -14.44 41.38
N ALA A 553 14.98 -15.03 42.56
CA ALA A 553 15.79 -14.64 43.73
C ALA A 553 17.28 -14.75 43.40
N ARG A 554 17.74 -15.86 42.82
CA ARG A 554 19.14 -16.06 42.42
C ARG A 554 19.61 -15.03 41.39
N VAL A 555 18.78 -14.71 40.41
CA VAL A 555 19.11 -13.74 39.36
C VAL A 555 19.16 -12.32 39.92
N ILE A 556 18.23 -11.94 40.80
CA ILE A 556 18.20 -10.63 41.47
C ILE A 556 19.36 -10.46 42.49
N GLU A 557 19.78 -11.54 43.17
CA GLU A 557 20.97 -11.52 44.02
C GLU A 557 22.25 -11.20 43.23
N THR A 558 22.31 -11.62 41.96
CA THR A 558 23.45 -11.34 41.07
C THR A 558 23.40 -9.89 40.54
N ASP A 559 22.24 -9.38 40.20
CA ASP A 559 22.04 -8.01 39.73
C ASP A 559 20.72 -7.42 40.27
N GLY A 560 20.85 -6.53 41.27
CA GLY A 560 19.72 -5.89 41.95
C GLY A 560 18.86 -5.02 41.04
N THR A 561 19.32 -4.60 39.83
CA THR A 561 18.53 -3.82 38.88
C THR A 561 17.40 -4.65 38.28
N LEU A 562 17.54 -5.97 38.26
CA LEU A 562 16.54 -6.91 37.71
C LEU A 562 15.27 -7.00 38.56
N ALA A 563 15.29 -6.53 39.80
CA ALA A 563 14.07 -6.39 40.62
C ALA A 563 13.03 -5.43 39.99
N ARG A 564 13.48 -4.54 39.11
CA ARG A 564 12.56 -3.65 38.33
C ARG A 564 11.95 -4.37 37.13
N VAL A 565 12.73 -5.26 36.50
CA VAL A 565 12.28 -6.04 35.34
C VAL A 565 11.27 -7.11 35.76
N PHE A 566 11.52 -7.77 36.89
CA PHE A 566 10.68 -8.82 37.46
C PHE A 566 10.08 -8.38 38.78
N PRO A 567 9.07 -7.52 38.81
CA PRO A 567 8.41 -7.09 40.04
C PRO A 567 7.66 -8.27 40.67
N ARG A 568 7.75 -8.41 41.97
CA ARG A 568 7.06 -9.43 42.80
C ARG A 568 5.60 -9.06 43.04
#